data_c9210a2f6c16bd5ce78e26ba988a55ef
#
_entry.id   c9210a2f6c16bd5ce78e26ba988a55ef
#
_cell.length_a   1.000
_cell.length_b   1.000
_cell.length_c   1.000
_cell.angle_alpha   90.00
_cell.angle_beta   90.00
_cell.angle_gamma   90.00
#
_symmetry.space_group_name_H-M   'P 1'
#
loop_
_entity.id
_entity.type
_entity.pdbx_description
1 polymer ?
#
loop_
_entity_poly.entity_id
_entity_poly.type
_entity_poly.pdbx_seq_one_letter_code
_entity_poly.pdbx_strand_id
1 'polypeptide(L)'
;MLSEQLIRFYKNLSPPAIPKGFGLLHPQPSPEVMSAVKQFFNKFYSDDRPRKLMLGINPGRFGAGITGVNFTAPRQLKNECGIDHPWGNSSELSAEFIY
;
A
#
# COMPACT_ATOMS: atom_id res chain seq x y z
N MET A 1 -6.07 7.57 16.52
CA MET A 1 -5.53 8.30 15.37
C MET A 1 -5.84 7.55 14.09
N LEU A 2 -5.87 8.26 12.98
CA LEU A 2 -6.20 7.66 11.68
C LEU A 2 -5.26 6.53 11.29
N SER A 3 -3.97 6.68 11.56
CA SER A 3 -2.97 5.65 11.25
C SER A 3 -3.32 4.30 11.89
N GLU A 4 -3.73 4.29 13.14
CA GLU A 4 -4.10 3.06 13.84
C GLU A 4 -5.32 2.38 13.20
N GLN A 5 -6.31 3.18 12.82
CA GLN A 5 -7.52 2.68 12.17
C GLN A 5 -7.21 2.08 10.80
N LEU A 6 -6.37 2.75 10.00
CA LEU A 6 -5.96 2.26 8.68
C LEU A 6 -5.14 0.99 8.77
N ILE A 7 -4.19 0.93 9.69
CA ILE A 7 -3.36 -0.27 9.90
C ILE A 7 -4.24 -1.46 10.29
N ARG A 8 -5.19 -1.25 11.20
CA ARG A 8 -6.13 -2.29 11.62
C ARG A 8 -6.99 -2.77 10.46
N PHE A 9 -7.49 -1.85 9.65
CA PHE A 9 -8.29 -2.18 8.47
C PHE A 9 -7.53 -3.10 7.52
N TYR A 10 -6.32 -2.72 7.13
CA TYR A 10 -5.53 -3.50 6.18
C TYR A 10 -5.04 -4.83 6.77
N LYS A 11 -4.72 -4.86 8.05
CA LYS A 11 -4.31 -6.09 8.73
C LYS A 11 -5.42 -7.14 8.72
N ASN A 12 -6.66 -6.71 8.85
CA ASN A 12 -7.83 -7.58 8.95
C ASN A 12 -8.55 -7.79 7.61
N LEU A 13 -7.98 -7.30 6.52
CA LEU A 13 -8.58 -7.41 5.20
C LEU A 13 -8.56 -8.85 4.72
N SER A 14 -9.74 -9.39 4.39
CA SER A 14 -9.90 -10.75 3.88
C SER A 14 -10.10 -10.74 2.38
N PRO A 15 -9.44 -11.63 1.62
CA PRO A 15 -9.65 -11.70 0.18
C PRO A 15 -11.04 -12.27 -0.14
N PRO A 16 -11.68 -11.77 -1.22
CA PRO A 16 -12.92 -12.37 -1.70
C PRO A 16 -12.66 -13.74 -2.35
N ALA A 17 -13.70 -14.55 -2.46
CA ALA A 17 -13.63 -15.76 -3.26
C ALA A 17 -13.47 -15.38 -4.74
N ILE A 18 -12.54 -16.03 -5.44
CA ILE A 18 -12.27 -15.76 -6.85
C ILE A 18 -12.46 -17.03 -7.68
N PRO A 19 -12.84 -16.90 -8.98
CA PRO A 19 -12.97 -18.04 -9.87
C PRO A 19 -11.63 -18.76 -10.08
N LYS A 20 -11.71 -20.06 -10.34
CA LYS A 20 -10.53 -20.87 -10.67
C LYS A 20 -9.85 -20.30 -11.93
N GLY A 21 -8.52 -20.23 -11.90
CA GLY A 21 -7.74 -19.74 -13.02
C GLY A 21 -7.38 -18.25 -12.94
N PHE A 22 -7.91 -17.53 -11.92
CA PHE A 22 -7.55 -16.13 -11.68
C PHE A 22 -6.64 -16.00 -10.46
N GLY A 23 -5.68 -15.09 -10.55
CA GLY A 23 -4.83 -14.73 -9.43
C GLY A 23 -5.41 -13.56 -8.66
N LEU A 24 -5.00 -13.41 -7.40
CA LEU A 24 -5.42 -12.31 -6.54
C LEU A 24 -4.21 -11.51 -6.09
N LEU A 25 -4.24 -10.19 -6.33
CA LEU A 25 -3.26 -9.27 -5.75
C LEU A 25 -3.73 -8.90 -4.34
N HIS A 26 -3.14 -9.56 -3.35
CA HIS A 26 -3.48 -9.35 -1.94
C HIS A 26 -2.20 -9.43 -1.09
N PRO A 27 -1.41 -8.34 -1.09
CA PRO A 27 -0.10 -8.35 -0.44
C PRO A 27 -0.15 -8.31 1.09
N GLN A 28 -1.23 -7.83 1.69
CA GLN A 28 -1.31 -7.54 3.12
C GLN A 28 -0.97 -8.70 4.08
N PRO A 29 -1.21 -9.99 3.76
CA PRO A 29 -0.80 -11.08 4.66
C PRO A 29 0.71 -11.19 4.87
N SER A 30 1.52 -10.64 3.97
CA SER A 30 2.98 -10.69 4.10
C SER A 30 3.45 -9.81 5.26
N PRO A 31 4.31 -10.34 6.18
CA PRO A 31 4.87 -9.54 7.27
C PRO A 31 5.67 -8.34 6.77
N GLU A 32 6.41 -8.48 5.68
CA GLU A 32 7.19 -7.40 5.09
C GLU A 32 6.28 -6.28 4.57
N VAL A 33 5.18 -6.65 3.92
CA VAL A 33 4.19 -5.69 3.44
C VAL A 33 3.54 -4.96 4.62
N MET A 34 3.12 -5.68 5.66
CA MET A 34 2.52 -5.03 6.82
C MET A 34 3.50 -4.15 7.57
N SER A 35 4.79 -4.49 7.57
CA SER A 35 5.82 -3.60 8.10
C SER A 35 5.87 -2.27 7.35
N ALA A 36 5.88 -2.33 6.02
CA ALA A 36 5.89 -1.13 5.18
C ALA A 36 4.60 -0.30 5.35
N VAL A 37 3.45 -0.97 5.41
CA VAL A 37 2.14 -0.32 5.63
C VAL A 37 2.12 0.43 6.96
N LYS A 38 2.59 -0.21 8.02
CA LYS A 38 2.67 0.42 9.35
C LYS A 38 3.58 1.63 9.35
N GLN A 39 4.78 1.50 8.75
CA GLN A 39 5.72 2.61 8.66
C GLN A 39 5.12 3.79 7.87
N PHE A 40 4.47 3.49 6.75
CA PHE A 40 3.85 4.52 5.91
C PHE A 40 2.76 5.27 6.67
N PHE A 41 1.79 4.57 7.23
CA PHE A 41 0.68 5.23 7.92
C PHE A 41 1.13 5.93 9.20
N ASN A 42 2.07 5.36 9.96
CA ASN A 42 2.59 6.02 11.14
C ASN A 42 3.38 7.28 10.80
N LYS A 43 4.06 7.30 9.64
CA LYS A 43 4.83 8.45 9.21
C LYS A 43 3.95 9.59 8.71
N PHE A 44 2.88 9.28 7.95
CA PHE A 44 2.12 10.30 7.23
C PHE A 44 0.69 10.51 7.74
N TYR A 45 0.16 9.64 8.59
CA TYR A 45 -1.23 9.66 9.02
C TYR A 45 -1.40 9.62 10.55
N SER A 46 -0.40 10.04 11.29
CA SER A 46 -0.42 10.04 12.75
C SER A 46 -1.03 11.31 13.36
N ASP A 47 -1.95 11.93 12.65
CA ASP A 47 -2.67 13.12 13.11
C ASP A 47 -4.16 12.98 12.80
N ASP A 48 -4.96 14.00 13.19
CA ASP A 48 -6.41 14.03 12.98
C ASP A 48 -6.81 15.15 12.00
N ARG A 49 -5.90 15.60 11.14
CA ARG A 49 -6.21 16.66 10.16
C ARG A 49 -7.22 16.17 9.14
N PRO A 50 -8.07 17.07 8.63
CA PRO A 50 -9.00 16.71 7.56
C PRO A 50 -8.26 16.21 6.31
N ARG A 51 -8.81 15.19 5.66
CA ARG A 51 -8.24 14.60 4.45
C ARG A 51 -9.31 14.39 3.40
N LYS A 52 -8.87 14.37 2.15
CA LYS A 52 -9.72 14.01 1.02
C LYS A 52 -9.50 12.54 0.69
N LEU A 53 -10.56 11.87 0.23
CA LEU A 53 -10.49 10.47 -0.18
C LEU A 53 -10.28 10.39 -1.69
N MET A 54 -9.31 9.58 -2.11
CA MET A 54 -9.08 9.27 -3.51
C MET A 54 -9.14 7.74 -3.68
N LEU A 55 -10.05 7.29 -4.55
CA LEU A 55 -10.26 5.87 -4.81
C LEU A 55 -9.68 5.48 -6.15
N GLY A 56 -8.90 4.39 -6.18
CA GLY A 56 -8.45 3.74 -7.39
C GLY A 56 -9.28 2.50 -7.70
N ILE A 57 -9.09 1.95 -8.90
CA ILE A 57 -9.82 0.77 -9.35
C ILE A 57 -9.31 -0.49 -8.63
N ASN A 58 -7.99 -0.64 -8.58
CA ASN A 58 -7.34 -1.82 -8.01
C ASN A 58 -5.85 -1.52 -7.76
N PRO A 59 -5.19 -2.30 -6.90
CA PRO A 59 -3.74 -2.19 -6.75
C PRO A 59 -3.03 -2.67 -8.02
N GLY A 60 -2.01 -1.96 -8.43
CA GLY A 60 -1.23 -2.29 -9.61
C GLY A 60 -0.22 -3.40 -9.34
N ARG A 61 0.04 -4.21 -10.37
CA ARG A 61 0.97 -5.34 -10.31
C ARG A 61 2.38 -4.91 -9.89
N PHE A 62 2.85 -3.76 -10.37
CA PHE A 62 4.20 -3.26 -10.12
C PHE A 62 4.22 -2.12 -9.10
N GLY A 63 3.13 -1.88 -8.42
CA GLY A 63 2.97 -0.83 -7.43
C GLY A 63 2.34 -1.33 -6.15
N ALA A 64 1.13 -0.88 -5.83
CA ALA A 64 0.44 -1.22 -4.59
C ALA A 64 0.20 -2.73 -4.41
N GLY A 65 0.16 -3.50 -5.50
CA GLY A 65 0.09 -4.95 -5.45
C GLY A 65 1.34 -5.60 -4.85
N ILE A 66 2.46 -4.87 -4.82
CA ILE A 66 3.70 -5.29 -4.16
C ILE A 66 3.80 -4.69 -2.77
N THR A 67 3.65 -3.36 -2.67
CA THR A 67 3.93 -2.62 -1.44
C THR A 67 2.82 -2.72 -0.40
N GLY A 68 1.59 -2.94 -0.84
CA GLY A 68 0.41 -2.84 0.02
C GLY A 68 0.00 -1.42 0.34
N VAL A 69 0.72 -0.42 -0.16
CA VAL A 69 0.44 1.00 0.04
C VAL A 69 -0.17 1.57 -1.24
N ASN A 70 -1.38 2.08 -1.14
CA ASN A 70 -2.12 2.56 -2.31
C ASN A 70 -1.37 3.67 -3.06
N PHE A 71 -1.41 3.60 -4.39
CA PHE A 71 -0.76 4.55 -5.30
C PHE A 71 0.77 4.63 -5.13
N THR A 72 1.39 3.63 -4.51
CA THR A 72 2.81 3.66 -4.16
C THR A 72 3.51 2.41 -4.69
N ALA A 73 4.48 2.62 -5.57
CA ALA A 73 5.34 1.55 -6.07
C ALA A 73 6.62 1.46 -5.22
N PRO A 74 7.40 0.37 -5.35
CA PRO A 74 8.66 0.21 -4.62
C PRO A 74 9.61 1.41 -4.74
N ARG A 75 9.73 2.00 -5.93
CA ARG A 75 10.60 3.16 -6.14
C ARG A 75 10.20 4.34 -5.27
N GLN A 76 8.91 4.70 -5.27
CA GLN A 76 8.42 5.84 -4.51
C GLN A 76 8.44 5.56 -3.00
N LEU A 77 8.16 4.32 -2.61
CA LEU A 77 8.19 3.94 -1.19
C LEU A 77 9.57 4.19 -0.59
N LYS A 78 10.62 3.87 -1.32
CA LYS A 78 12.00 4.09 -0.88
C LYS A 78 12.44 5.55 -1.05
N ASN A 79 12.31 6.09 -2.26
CA ASN A 79 12.90 7.38 -2.61
C ASN A 79 12.10 8.57 -2.08
N GLU A 80 10.76 8.50 -2.11
CA GLU A 80 9.90 9.60 -1.70
C GLU A 80 9.44 9.45 -0.25
N CYS A 81 9.18 8.23 0.20
CA CYS A 81 8.67 7.98 1.54
C CYS A 81 9.77 7.65 2.56
N GLY A 82 10.96 7.29 2.10
CA GLY A 82 12.08 6.96 2.97
C GLY A 82 11.90 5.65 3.73
N ILE A 83 11.17 4.70 3.16
CA ILE A 83 10.89 3.41 3.77
C ILE A 83 11.66 2.33 3.03
N ASP A 84 12.55 1.64 3.73
CA ASP A 84 13.32 0.53 3.16
C ASP A 84 12.46 -0.71 2.97
N HIS A 85 12.71 -1.44 1.89
CA HIS A 85 12.01 -2.67 1.55
C HIS A 85 12.85 -3.54 0.61
N PRO A 86 12.53 -4.85 0.47
CA PRO A 86 13.31 -5.77 -0.37
C PRO A 86 12.80 -5.91 -1.82
N TRP A 87 11.89 -5.08 -2.31
CA TRP A 87 11.15 -5.32 -3.54
C TRP A 87 11.72 -4.67 -4.81
N GLY A 88 12.93 -4.17 -4.76
CA GLY A 88 13.57 -3.58 -5.92
C GLY A 88 13.13 -2.14 -6.19
N ASN A 89 13.05 -1.76 -7.47
CA ASN A 89 12.91 -0.36 -7.87
C ASN A 89 11.86 -0.15 -8.98
N SER A 90 10.86 -1.02 -9.07
CA SER A 90 9.80 -0.85 -10.07
C SER A 90 8.91 0.34 -9.74
N SER A 91 8.25 0.87 -10.78
CA SER A 91 7.35 2.00 -10.67
C SER A 91 6.15 1.80 -11.58
N GLU A 92 5.11 2.61 -11.36
CA GLU A 92 3.91 2.65 -12.21
C GLU A 92 3.51 4.10 -12.45
N LEU A 93 2.76 4.34 -13.53
CA LEU A 93 2.34 5.68 -13.91
C LEU A 93 1.52 6.37 -12.80
N SER A 94 0.66 5.62 -12.13
CA SER A 94 -0.12 6.19 -11.02
C SER A 94 0.76 6.68 -9.88
N ALA A 95 1.80 5.93 -9.53
CA ALA A 95 2.75 6.33 -8.50
C ALA A 95 3.56 7.56 -8.94
N GLU A 96 4.00 7.57 -10.19
CA GLU A 96 4.73 8.72 -10.74
C GLU A 96 3.88 9.99 -10.75
N PHE A 97 2.57 9.85 -11.03
CA PHE A 97 1.64 10.97 -11.02
C PHE A 97 1.40 11.52 -9.59
N ILE A 98 1.24 10.63 -8.61
CA ILE A 98 0.95 11.01 -7.22
C ILE A 98 2.17 11.63 -6.55
N TYR A 99 3.34 11.12 -6.82
CA TYR A 99 4.58 11.61 -6.24
C TYR A 99 5.33 12.50 -7.24
#